data_1821afbca182d6136c551da0853b87bb
#
_entry.id   1821afbca182d6136c551da0853b87bb
#
_cell.length_a   1.000
_cell.length_b   1.000
_cell.length_c   1.000
_cell.angle_alpha   90.00
_cell.angle_beta   90.00
_cell.angle_gamma   90.00
#
_symmetry.space_group_name_H-M   'P 1'
#
loop_
_entity.id
_entity.type
_entity.pdbx_description
1 polymer ?
#
loop_
_entity_poly.entity_id
_entity_poly.type
_entity_poly.pdbx_seq_one_letter_code
_entity_poly.pdbx_strand_id
1 'polypeptide(L)'
;WSTLIMYLVSIPLGIAKATRHGSNFDIWTSSAIIVGYAIPAFLFAILLIVVFAGGSYFDWFPLRGLTSNNFDELSLFEQIKDYFWHLALPVTALVIGNFATLTFLTKNSFLDEINKQYVVTARAKGLGETRVLYGHIFRNAMLLVIAGFPSALIGIFFTGSLLIEVIFSLDGLGLLSFEAAINRDYPVVFGTLF
;
A
#
# COMPACT_ATOMS: atom_id res chain seq x y z
N TRP A 1 -6.40 -4.41 -3.70
CA TRP A 1 -6.73 -3.08 -3.15
C TRP A 1 -5.52 -2.42 -2.51
N SER A 2 -4.77 -3.11 -1.67
CA SER A 2 -3.58 -2.54 -1.00
C SER A 2 -2.55 -1.99 -1.99
N THR A 3 -2.22 -2.73 -3.04
CA THR A 3 -1.31 -2.28 -4.09
C THR A 3 -1.83 -1.03 -4.81
N LEU A 4 -3.11 -1.01 -5.18
CA LEU A 4 -3.73 0.15 -5.83
C LEU A 4 -3.64 1.40 -4.95
N ILE A 5 -4.05 1.30 -3.69
CA ILE A 5 -4.00 2.41 -2.72
C ILE A 5 -2.56 2.86 -2.49
N MET A 6 -1.63 1.90 -2.35
CA MET A 6 -0.21 2.20 -2.19
C MET A 6 0.31 3.06 -3.37
N TYR A 7 0.04 2.68 -4.62
CA TYR A 7 0.47 3.47 -5.78
C TYR A 7 -0.22 4.83 -5.85
N LEU A 8 -1.54 4.88 -5.63
CA LEU A 8 -2.31 6.14 -5.67
C LEU A 8 -1.88 7.16 -4.62
N VAL A 9 -1.40 6.71 -3.46
CA VAL A 9 -1.00 7.61 -2.37
C VAL A 9 0.51 7.86 -2.39
N SER A 10 1.34 6.83 -2.59
CA SER A 10 2.81 6.96 -2.54
C SER A 10 3.38 7.83 -3.66
N ILE A 11 2.84 7.71 -4.88
CA ILE A 11 3.36 8.47 -6.02
C ILE A 11 3.13 9.98 -5.83
N PRO A 12 1.90 10.47 -5.61
CA PRO A 12 1.68 11.90 -5.37
C PRO A 12 2.44 12.44 -4.16
N LEU A 13 2.51 11.65 -3.08
CA LEU A 13 3.26 12.05 -1.90
C LEU A 13 4.77 12.12 -2.17
N GLY A 14 5.34 11.14 -2.89
CA GLY A 14 6.75 11.14 -3.29
C GLY A 14 7.10 12.37 -4.15
N ILE A 15 6.24 12.72 -5.11
CA ILE A 15 6.38 13.92 -5.94
C ILE A 15 6.32 15.20 -5.08
N ALA A 16 5.33 15.29 -4.18
CA ALA A 16 5.18 16.45 -3.29
C ALA A 16 6.39 16.61 -2.35
N LYS A 17 6.99 15.50 -1.91
CA LYS A 17 8.21 15.47 -1.08
C LYS A 17 9.44 15.86 -1.87
N ALA A 18 9.56 15.47 -3.14
CA ALA A 18 10.68 15.84 -4.01
C ALA A 18 10.66 17.34 -4.33
N THR A 19 9.48 17.87 -4.68
CA THR A 19 9.32 19.32 -5.00
C THR A 19 9.49 20.21 -3.79
N ARG A 20 9.33 19.68 -2.56
CA ARG A 20 9.50 20.40 -1.29
C ARG A 20 10.64 19.84 -0.47
N HIS A 21 11.67 19.32 -1.14
CA HIS A 21 12.79 18.66 -0.47
C HIS A 21 13.44 19.56 0.59
N GLY A 22 13.71 18.98 1.77
CA GLY A 22 14.30 19.68 2.92
C GLY A 22 13.32 20.60 3.68
N SER A 23 12.07 20.73 3.26
CA SER A 23 11.03 21.47 4.00
C SER A 23 10.55 20.71 5.23
N ASN A 24 9.88 21.40 6.15
CA ASN A 24 9.24 20.79 7.31
C ASN A 24 8.23 19.70 6.89
N PHE A 25 7.51 19.89 5.78
CA PHE A 25 6.62 18.88 5.23
C PHE A 25 7.38 17.60 4.85
N ASP A 26 8.50 17.71 4.16
CA ASP A 26 9.31 16.55 3.78
C ASP A 26 9.89 15.84 5.01
N ILE A 27 10.39 16.59 6.00
CA ILE A 27 10.97 16.03 7.22
C ILE A 27 9.90 15.28 8.04
N TRP A 28 8.78 15.93 8.37
CA TRP A 28 7.74 15.32 9.21
C TRP A 28 7.07 14.12 8.54
N THR A 29 6.77 14.21 7.23
CA THR A 29 6.20 13.07 6.50
C THR A 29 7.21 11.93 6.36
N SER A 30 8.51 12.21 6.19
CA SER A 30 9.55 11.16 6.20
C SER A 30 9.62 10.46 7.54
N SER A 31 9.62 11.22 8.64
CA SER A 31 9.66 10.65 9.98
C SER A 31 8.45 9.76 10.26
N ALA A 32 7.25 10.22 9.92
CA ALA A 32 6.02 9.44 10.08
C ALA A 32 6.04 8.14 9.24
N ILE A 33 6.50 8.22 7.99
CA ILE A 33 6.63 7.05 7.10
C ILE A 33 7.65 6.05 7.64
N ILE A 34 8.80 6.52 8.14
CA ILE A 34 9.85 5.65 8.69
C ILE A 34 9.35 4.95 9.96
N VAL A 35 8.67 5.67 10.85
CA VAL A 35 8.06 5.07 12.05
C VAL A 35 7.04 4.01 11.68
N GLY A 36 6.15 4.28 10.73
CA GLY A 36 5.18 3.29 10.25
C GLY A 36 5.85 2.07 9.61
N TYR A 37 6.91 2.28 8.84
CA TYR A 37 7.67 1.20 8.20
C TYR A 37 8.45 0.32 9.19
N ALA A 38 8.87 0.88 10.32
CA ALA A 38 9.60 0.13 11.34
C ALA A 38 8.72 -0.91 12.07
N ILE A 39 7.40 -0.76 12.03
CA ILE A 39 6.46 -1.69 12.66
C ILE A 39 6.15 -2.82 11.67
N PRO A 40 6.42 -4.09 11.99
CA PRO A 40 6.00 -5.21 11.16
C PRO A 40 4.49 -5.19 10.89
N ALA A 41 4.09 -5.38 9.63
CA ALA A 41 2.69 -5.24 9.21
C ALA A 41 1.71 -6.09 10.05
N PHE A 42 2.11 -7.30 10.46
CA PHE A 42 1.26 -8.16 11.29
C PHE A 42 1.09 -7.63 12.71
N LEU A 43 2.12 -7.02 13.31
CA LEU A 43 1.99 -6.37 14.62
C LEU A 43 1.10 -5.13 14.53
N PHE A 44 1.23 -4.38 13.44
CA PHE A 44 0.34 -3.25 13.19
C PHE A 44 -1.11 -3.69 12.98
N ALA A 45 -1.34 -4.82 12.30
CA ALA A 45 -2.67 -5.43 12.15
C ALA A 45 -3.30 -5.79 13.51
N ILE A 46 -2.53 -6.41 14.39
CA ILE A 46 -2.98 -6.72 15.76
C ILE A 46 -3.32 -5.44 16.53
N LEU A 47 -2.47 -4.43 16.43
CA LEU A 47 -2.73 -3.12 17.05
C LEU A 47 -4.04 -2.51 16.54
N LEU A 48 -4.28 -2.53 15.21
CA LEU A 48 -5.51 -2.03 14.62
C LEU A 48 -6.75 -2.77 15.13
N ILE A 49 -6.69 -4.10 15.25
CA ILE A 49 -7.78 -4.91 15.80
C ILE A 49 -8.06 -4.52 17.26
N VAL A 50 -7.03 -4.49 18.09
CA VAL A 50 -7.17 -4.18 19.52
C VAL A 50 -7.78 -2.80 19.73
N VAL A 51 -7.35 -1.82 18.91
CA VAL A 51 -7.83 -0.44 19.06
C VAL A 51 -9.21 -0.23 18.44
N PHE A 52 -9.49 -0.81 17.26
CA PHE A 52 -10.65 -0.42 16.44
C PHE A 52 -11.70 -1.51 16.22
N ALA A 53 -11.43 -2.79 16.53
CA ALA A 53 -12.34 -3.90 16.25
C ALA A 53 -12.53 -4.88 17.41
N GLY A 54 -11.71 -4.81 18.46
CA GLY A 54 -11.72 -5.78 19.57
C GLY A 54 -12.66 -5.41 20.72
N GLY A 55 -13.40 -4.31 20.63
CA GLY A 55 -14.28 -3.82 21.72
C GLY A 55 -13.53 -3.33 22.97
N SER A 56 -12.18 -3.40 23.01
CA SER A 56 -11.40 -2.95 24.17
C SER A 56 -11.34 -1.42 24.28
N TYR A 57 -11.26 -0.71 23.13
CA TYR A 57 -11.24 0.76 23.04
C TYR A 57 -12.37 1.26 22.15
N PHE A 58 -12.34 0.89 20.86
CA PHE A 58 -13.38 1.24 19.90
C PHE A 58 -13.89 -0.04 19.22
N ASP A 59 -15.14 -0.03 18.81
CA ASP A 59 -15.77 -1.11 18.05
C ASP A 59 -16.32 -0.52 16.74
N TRP A 60 -15.37 -0.03 15.91
CA TRP A 60 -15.73 0.69 14.67
C TRP A 60 -15.67 -0.20 13.44
N PHE A 61 -14.88 -1.27 13.47
CA PHE A 61 -14.65 -2.13 12.33
C PHE A 61 -14.88 -3.60 12.69
N PRO A 62 -15.24 -4.43 11.70
CA PRO A 62 -15.37 -5.86 11.89
C PRO A 62 -14.05 -6.50 12.34
N LEU A 63 -14.16 -7.50 13.22
CA LEU A 63 -13.00 -8.19 13.75
C LEU A 63 -12.38 -9.14 12.73
N ARG A 64 -13.21 -9.85 11.95
CA ARG A 64 -12.79 -10.93 11.04
C ARG A 64 -13.75 -11.07 9.87
N GLY A 65 -13.27 -11.78 8.83
CA GLY A 65 -14.06 -12.09 7.66
C GLY A 65 -13.99 -11.01 6.59
N LEU A 66 -14.45 -11.37 5.40
CA LEU A 66 -14.47 -10.49 4.23
C LEU A 66 -15.80 -9.73 4.11
N THR A 67 -16.86 -10.28 4.70
CA THR A 67 -18.23 -9.77 4.65
C THR A 67 -18.98 -10.14 5.93
N SER A 68 -20.09 -9.46 6.20
CA SER A 68 -21.01 -9.78 7.30
C SER A 68 -21.81 -11.05 7.04
N ASN A 69 -22.30 -11.69 8.10
CA ASN A 69 -23.08 -12.96 8.00
C ASN A 69 -24.38 -12.81 7.20
N ASN A 70 -24.95 -11.62 7.12
CA ASN A 70 -26.17 -11.31 6.37
C ASN A 70 -25.90 -10.65 5.01
N PHE A 71 -24.68 -10.81 4.46
CA PHE A 71 -24.25 -10.16 3.22
C PHE A 71 -25.21 -10.38 2.04
N ASP A 72 -25.70 -11.60 1.87
CA ASP A 72 -26.58 -11.98 0.77
C ASP A 72 -27.99 -11.33 0.86
N GLU A 73 -28.36 -10.87 2.07
CA GLU A 73 -29.65 -10.19 2.31
C GLU A 73 -29.55 -8.66 2.08
N LEU A 74 -28.34 -8.15 1.94
CA LEU A 74 -28.08 -6.71 1.76
C LEU A 74 -28.36 -6.27 0.33
N SER A 75 -28.77 -5.01 0.17
CA SER A 75 -28.82 -4.38 -1.15
C SER A 75 -27.41 -4.23 -1.73
N LEU A 76 -27.31 -4.12 -3.06
CA LEU A 76 -26.02 -4.02 -3.77
C LEU A 76 -25.12 -2.89 -3.23
N PHE A 77 -25.70 -1.76 -2.85
CA PHE A 77 -24.94 -0.65 -2.27
C PHE A 77 -24.42 -0.98 -0.86
N GLU A 78 -25.22 -1.65 -0.05
CA GLU A 78 -24.83 -2.10 1.29
C GLU A 78 -23.79 -3.20 1.21
N GLN A 79 -23.86 -4.13 0.26
CA GLN A 79 -22.85 -5.14 0.01
C GLN A 79 -21.49 -4.53 -0.31
N ILE A 80 -21.44 -3.51 -1.19
CA ILE A 80 -20.21 -2.79 -1.52
C ILE A 80 -19.65 -2.10 -0.28
N LYS A 81 -20.49 -1.44 0.51
CA LYS A 81 -20.09 -0.76 1.74
C LYS A 81 -19.55 -1.75 2.77
N ASP A 82 -20.24 -2.87 2.98
CA ASP A 82 -19.86 -3.93 3.91
C ASP A 82 -18.49 -4.52 3.55
N TYR A 83 -18.30 -4.86 2.28
CA TYR A 83 -17.03 -5.36 1.76
C TYR A 83 -15.85 -4.41 2.04
N PHE A 84 -15.99 -3.12 1.71
CA PHE A 84 -14.93 -2.14 1.98
C PHE A 84 -14.74 -1.86 3.47
N TRP A 85 -15.79 -2.01 4.26
CA TRP A 85 -15.73 -1.88 5.72
C TRP A 85 -14.87 -2.98 6.35
N HIS A 86 -15.04 -4.23 5.90
CA HIS A 86 -14.23 -5.36 6.33
C HIS A 86 -12.77 -5.26 5.85
N LEU A 87 -12.53 -4.68 4.68
CA LEU A 87 -11.19 -4.49 4.13
C LEU A 87 -10.41 -3.33 4.75
N ALA A 88 -11.05 -2.43 5.47
CA ALA A 88 -10.42 -1.19 5.95
C ALA A 88 -9.16 -1.45 6.78
N LEU A 89 -9.23 -2.29 7.80
CA LEU A 89 -8.09 -2.60 8.67
C LEU A 89 -7.03 -3.47 7.99
N PRO A 90 -7.38 -4.60 7.30
CA PRO A 90 -6.41 -5.42 6.60
C PRO A 90 -5.62 -4.65 5.55
N VAL A 91 -6.33 -3.87 4.72
CA VAL A 91 -5.69 -3.07 3.66
C VAL A 91 -4.77 -1.99 4.27
N THR A 92 -5.20 -1.34 5.35
CA THR A 92 -4.37 -0.34 6.05
C THR A 92 -3.08 -0.98 6.57
N ALA A 93 -3.15 -2.18 7.17
CA ALA A 93 -1.98 -2.89 7.66
C ALA A 93 -1.00 -3.26 6.53
N LEU A 94 -1.52 -3.71 5.38
CA LEU A 94 -0.71 -4.05 4.21
C LEU A 94 -0.08 -2.81 3.55
N VAL A 95 -0.82 -1.72 3.48
CA VAL A 95 -0.32 -0.48 2.86
C VAL A 95 0.83 0.11 3.65
N ILE A 96 0.72 0.16 4.98
CA ILE A 96 1.74 0.81 5.83
C ILE A 96 3.10 0.14 5.73
N GLY A 97 3.14 -1.19 5.57
CA GLY A 97 4.38 -1.95 5.44
C GLY A 97 5.14 -1.70 4.12
N ASN A 98 4.44 -1.35 3.05
CA ASN A 98 5.04 -1.17 1.72
C ASN A 98 5.09 0.29 1.25
N PHE A 99 4.37 1.16 1.93
CA PHE A 99 4.18 2.57 1.57
C PHE A 99 5.50 3.37 1.54
N ALA A 100 6.40 3.10 2.47
CA ALA A 100 7.69 3.77 2.58
C ALA A 100 8.54 3.57 1.33
N THR A 101 8.69 2.33 0.89
CA THR A 101 9.55 1.96 -0.24
C THR A 101 9.16 2.71 -1.51
N LEU A 102 7.88 2.68 -1.88
CA LEU A 102 7.42 3.34 -3.10
C LEU A 102 7.45 4.87 -2.99
N THR A 103 7.13 5.42 -1.81
CA THR A 103 7.18 6.87 -1.59
C THR A 103 8.61 7.40 -1.71
N PHE A 104 9.58 6.73 -1.08
CA PHE A 104 10.99 7.15 -1.17
C PHE A 104 11.59 6.87 -2.54
N LEU A 105 11.22 5.76 -3.19
CA LEU A 105 11.63 5.49 -4.57
C LEU A 105 11.17 6.63 -5.50
N THR A 106 9.89 6.99 -5.41
CA THR A 106 9.33 8.09 -6.20
C THR A 106 10.02 9.42 -5.88
N LYS A 107 10.16 9.75 -4.58
CA LYS A 107 10.87 10.97 -4.17
C LYS A 107 12.27 11.05 -4.77
N ASN A 108 13.07 10.00 -4.60
CA ASN A 108 14.46 10.00 -5.04
C ASN A 108 14.57 10.07 -6.56
N SER A 109 13.74 9.32 -7.30
CA SER A 109 13.69 9.38 -8.74
C SER A 109 13.36 10.80 -9.27
N PHE A 110 12.45 11.51 -8.61
CA PHE A 110 12.14 12.89 -8.96
C PHE A 110 13.26 13.84 -8.58
N LEU A 111 13.93 13.66 -7.43
CA LEU A 111 15.08 14.48 -7.04
C LEU A 111 16.24 14.35 -8.02
N ASP A 112 16.51 13.13 -8.51
CA ASP A 112 17.55 12.89 -9.50
C ASP A 112 17.26 13.61 -10.83
N GLU A 113 15.99 13.69 -11.21
CA GLU A 113 15.59 14.35 -12.47
C GLU A 113 15.48 15.88 -12.37
N ILE A 114 15.04 16.42 -11.22
CA ILE A 114 14.84 17.88 -11.00
C ILE A 114 16.12 18.68 -11.25
N ASN A 115 17.28 18.10 -10.98
CA ASN A 115 18.59 18.76 -11.09
C ASN A 115 19.27 18.59 -12.44
N LYS A 116 18.64 17.91 -13.42
CA LYS A 116 19.25 17.67 -14.73
C LYS A 116 19.23 18.88 -15.65
N GLN A 117 20.22 18.95 -16.55
CA GLN A 117 20.43 20.09 -17.46
C GLN A 117 19.23 20.43 -18.34
N TYR A 118 18.45 19.42 -18.76
CA TYR A 118 17.25 19.66 -19.57
C TYR A 118 16.17 20.42 -18.79
N VAL A 119 16.10 20.25 -17.48
CA VAL A 119 15.17 20.97 -16.59
C VAL A 119 15.59 22.46 -16.49
N VAL A 120 16.88 22.70 -16.29
CA VAL A 120 17.43 24.06 -16.30
C VAL A 120 17.13 24.76 -17.64
N THR A 121 17.33 24.04 -18.75
CA THR A 121 17.02 24.58 -20.09
C THR A 121 15.54 24.89 -20.26
N ALA A 122 14.65 24.03 -19.76
CA ALA A 122 13.19 24.24 -19.83
C ALA A 122 12.77 25.50 -19.04
N ARG A 123 13.33 25.68 -17.84
CA ARG A 123 13.12 26.90 -17.03
C ARG A 123 13.68 28.16 -17.72
N ALA A 124 14.87 28.09 -18.29
CA ALA A 124 15.49 29.20 -19.02
C ALA A 124 14.65 29.63 -20.24
N LYS A 125 13.90 28.70 -20.84
CA LYS A 125 12.93 29.01 -21.91
C LYS A 125 11.61 29.62 -21.40
N GLY A 126 11.49 29.90 -20.11
CA GLY A 126 10.30 30.52 -19.50
C GLY A 126 9.12 29.59 -19.25
N LEU A 127 9.32 28.28 -19.25
CA LEU A 127 8.25 27.33 -18.90
C LEU A 127 7.93 27.43 -17.42
N GLY A 128 6.62 27.50 -17.10
CA GLY A 128 6.15 27.49 -15.72
C GLY A 128 6.45 26.14 -15.01
N GLU A 129 6.66 26.17 -13.69
CA GLU A 129 7.10 25.02 -12.87
C GLU A 129 6.19 23.78 -13.03
N THR A 130 4.87 23.96 -13.11
CA THR A 130 3.93 22.84 -13.33
C THR A 130 4.18 22.15 -14.66
N ARG A 131 4.46 22.92 -15.72
CA ARG A 131 4.74 22.39 -17.06
C ARG A 131 6.11 21.72 -17.12
N VAL A 132 7.10 22.25 -16.39
CA VAL A 132 8.41 21.63 -16.23
C VAL A 132 8.27 20.29 -15.47
N LEU A 133 7.53 20.28 -14.36
CA LEU A 133 7.34 19.09 -13.53
C LEU A 133 6.61 17.97 -14.29
N TYR A 134 5.41 18.23 -14.77
CA TYR A 134 4.58 17.18 -15.39
C TYR A 134 4.89 16.93 -16.87
N GLY A 135 5.37 17.92 -17.59
CA GLY A 135 5.71 17.79 -19.02
C GLY A 135 7.10 17.20 -19.28
N HIS A 136 8.07 17.46 -18.40
CA HIS A 136 9.46 17.07 -18.61
C HIS A 136 10.00 16.11 -17.55
N ILE A 137 9.91 16.47 -16.26
CA ILE A 137 10.49 15.67 -15.18
C ILE A 137 9.72 14.36 -15.00
N PHE A 138 8.38 14.42 -14.93
CA PHE A 138 7.52 13.28 -14.64
C PHE A 138 7.78 12.08 -15.57
N ARG A 139 7.92 12.31 -16.85
CA ARG A 139 8.18 11.25 -17.84
C ARG A 139 9.42 10.42 -17.50
N ASN A 140 10.51 11.10 -17.16
CA ASN A 140 11.78 10.44 -16.88
C ASN A 140 11.81 9.85 -15.47
N ALA A 141 11.35 10.60 -14.47
CA ALA A 141 11.30 10.15 -13.10
C ALA A 141 10.41 8.91 -12.89
N MET A 142 9.29 8.81 -13.62
CA MET A 142 8.37 7.67 -13.52
C MET A 142 8.89 6.39 -14.18
N LEU A 143 9.93 6.43 -14.99
CA LEU A 143 10.47 5.22 -15.65
C LEU A 143 10.84 4.15 -14.64
N LEU A 144 11.48 4.53 -13.54
CA LEU A 144 11.89 3.58 -12.50
C LEU A 144 10.68 2.98 -11.77
N VAL A 145 9.66 3.80 -11.49
CA VAL A 145 8.41 3.35 -10.85
C VAL A 145 7.64 2.41 -11.79
N ILE A 146 7.54 2.79 -13.08
CA ILE A 146 6.84 1.99 -14.09
C ILE A 146 7.56 0.65 -14.34
N ALA A 147 8.90 0.64 -14.33
CA ALA A 147 9.68 -0.58 -14.50
C ALA A 147 9.42 -1.60 -13.36
N GLY A 148 9.06 -1.16 -12.16
CA GLY A 148 8.66 -2.03 -11.05
C GLY A 148 7.23 -2.56 -11.13
N PHE A 149 6.36 -1.96 -11.96
CA PHE A 149 4.94 -2.30 -12.01
C PHE A 149 4.65 -3.75 -12.46
N PRO A 150 5.33 -4.34 -13.47
CA PRO A 150 5.09 -5.73 -13.84
C PRO A 150 5.31 -6.70 -12.68
N SER A 151 6.38 -6.51 -11.89
CA SER A 151 6.63 -7.33 -10.70
C SER A 151 5.56 -7.15 -9.63
N ALA A 152 5.09 -5.92 -9.41
CA ALA A 152 4.00 -5.64 -8.49
C ALA A 152 2.69 -6.29 -8.96
N LEU A 153 2.41 -6.26 -10.27
CA LEU A 153 1.22 -6.89 -10.85
C LEU A 153 1.25 -8.42 -10.68
N ILE A 154 2.39 -9.04 -10.95
CA ILE A 154 2.58 -10.48 -10.72
C ILE A 154 2.38 -10.79 -9.23
N GLY A 155 2.95 -9.98 -8.33
CA GLY A 155 2.81 -10.12 -6.89
C GLY A 155 1.34 -10.11 -6.42
N ILE A 156 0.44 -9.34 -7.05
CA ILE A 156 -0.98 -9.32 -6.71
C ILE A 156 -1.62 -10.72 -6.83
N PHE A 157 -1.20 -11.51 -7.83
CA PHE A 157 -1.80 -12.82 -8.09
C PHE A 157 -1.13 -13.96 -7.32
N PHE A 158 0.15 -13.84 -7.00
CA PHE A 158 0.96 -14.94 -6.46
C PHE A 158 1.49 -14.71 -5.05
N THR A 159 1.32 -13.53 -4.48
CA THR A 159 1.81 -13.25 -3.13
C THR A 159 0.64 -13.10 -2.17
N GLY A 160 0.40 -14.11 -1.37
CA GLY A 160 -0.48 -14.04 -0.21
C GLY A 160 0.19 -13.30 0.96
N SER A 161 -0.61 -12.72 1.82
CA SER A 161 -0.14 -12.16 3.09
C SER A 161 -0.56 -13.07 4.23
N LEU A 162 0.17 -14.18 4.41
CA LEU A 162 -0.19 -15.26 5.32
C LEU A 162 -0.65 -14.74 6.69
N LEU A 163 0.17 -13.91 7.34
CA LEU A 163 -0.15 -13.44 8.69
C LEU A 163 -1.37 -12.52 8.72
N ILE A 164 -1.54 -11.66 7.73
CA ILE A 164 -2.70 -10.75 7.65
C ILE A 164 -3.97 -11.55 7.37
N GLU A 165 -3.92 -12.50 6.44
CA GLU A 165 -5.06 -13.36 6.11
C GLU A 165 -5.48 -14.22 7.31
N VAL A 166 -4.53 -14.78 8.05
CA VAL A 166 -4.81 -15.53 9.29
C VAL A 166 -5.41 -14.63 10.38
N ILE A 167 -4.84 -13.46 10.63
CA ILE A 167 -5.28 -12.54 11.69
C ILE A 167 -6.71 -12.06 11.45
N PHE A 168 -7.04 -11.70 10.20
CA PHE A 168 -8.36 -11.19 9.82
C PHE A 168 -9.32 -12.28 9.31
N SER A 169 -8.87 -13.55 9.24
CA SER A 169 -9.64 -14.68 8.68
C SER A 169 -10.15 -14.38 7.26
N LEU A 170 -9.26 -13.91 6.39
CA LEU A 170 -9.56 -13.61 4.99
C LEU A 170 -9.26 -14.83 4.13
N ASP A 171 -10.21 -15.24 3.30
CA ASP A 171 -10.02 -16.35 2.36
C ASP A 171 -9.00 -15.96 1.28
N GLY A 172 -7.79 -16.52 1.39
CA GLY A 172 -6.68 -16.27 0.50
C GLY A 172 -5.65 -17.40 0.52
N LEU A 173 -4.64 -17.29 -0.34
CA LEU A 173 -3.59 -18.31 -0.45
C LEU A 173 -2.78 -18.48 0.84
N GLY A 174 -2.60 -17.40 1.60
CA GLY A 174 -1.88 -17.44 2.86
C GLY A 174 -2.64 -18.20 3.94
N LEU A 175 -3.93 -17.93 4.11
CA LEU A 175 -4.78 -18.69 5.05
C LEU A 175 -4.88 -20.17 4.65
N LEU A 176 -5.09 -20.44 3.36
CA LEU A 176 -5.14 -21.81 2.84
C LEU A 176 -3.82 -22.56 3.12
N SER A 177 -2.68 -21.91 2.88
CA SER A 177 -1.36 -22.50 3.17
C SER A 177 -1.16 -22.79 4.65
N PHE A 178 -1.60 -21.88 5.52
CA PHE A 178 -1.50 -22.03 6.96
C PHE A 178 -2.37 -23.20 7.47
N GLU A 179 -3.62 -23.29 7.04
CA GLU A 179 -4.53 -24.38 7.40
C GLU A 179 -4.03 -25.74 6.89
N ALA A 180 -3.54 -25.78 5.64
CA ALA A 180 -2.94 -26.99 5.07
C ALA A 180 -1.70 -27.43 5.85
N ALA A 181 -0.87 -26.51 6.31
CA ALA A 181 0.30 -26.83 7.12
C ALA A 181 -0.08 -27.43 8.49
N ILE A 182 -1.10 -26.87 9.17
CA ILE A 182 -1.61 -27.40 10.43
C ILE A 182 -2.21 -28.80 10.24
N ASN A 183 -2.95 -28.99 9.15
CA ASN A 183 -3.59 -30.27 8.82
C ASN A 183 -2.62 -31.27 8.17
N ARG A 184 -1.34 -30.91 7.95
CA ARG A 184 -0.31 -31.74 7.30
C ARG A 184 -0.70 -32.15 5.88
N ASP A 185 -1.44 -31.32 5.18
CA ASP A 185 -1.78 -31.49 3.77
C ASP A 185 -0.64 -30.96 2.90
N TYR A 186 0.42 -31.76 2.76
CA TYR A 186 1.62 -31.39 2.04
C TYR A 186 1.37 -31.04 0.55
N PRO A 187 0.50 -31.75 -0.21
CA PRO A 187 0.18 -31.35 -1.57
C PRO A 187 -0.32 -29.93 -1.69
N VAL A 188 -1.22 -29.49 -0.81
CA VAL A 188 -1.75 -28.13 -0.79
C VAL A 188 -0.68 -27.14 -0.33
N VAL A 189 0.13 -27.46 0.70
CA VAL A 189 1.24 -26.62 1.13
C VAL A 189 2.19 -26.34 -0.03
N PHE A 190 2.62 -27.38 -0.75
CA PHE A 190 3.51 -27.20 -1.91
C PHE A 190 2.82 -26.44 -3.04
N GLY A 191 1.54 -26.69 -3.31
CA GLY A 191 0.77 -25.97 -4.34
C GLY A 191 0.58 -24.49 -4.07
N THR A 192 0.59 -24.07 -2.79
CA THR A 192 0.46 -22.66 -2.41
C THR A 192 1.80 -21.92 -2.32
N LEU A 193 2.93 -22.64 -2.30
CA LEU A 193 4.29 -22.07 -2.27
C LEU A 193 4.88 -21.83 -3.67
N PHE A 194 4.31 -22.44 -4.70
CA PHE A 194 4.73 -22.35 -6.11
C PHE A 194 3.67 -21.69 -6.99
#